data_faafa2d3d7b850b7d359befe9010c01b
#
_entry.id   faafa2d3d7b850b7d359befe9010c01b
#
_cell.length_a   1.000
_cell.length_b   1.000
_cell.length_c   1.000
_cell.angle_alpha   90.00
_cell.angle_beta   90.00
_cell.angle_gamma   90.00
#
_symmetry.space_group_name_H-M   'P 1'
#
loop_
_entity.id
_entity.type
_entity.pdbx_description
1 polymer ?
#
loop_
_entity_poly.entity_id
_entity_poly.type
_entity_poly.pdbx_seq_one_letter_code
_entity_poly.pdbx_strand_id
1 'polypeptide(L)'
;LLVGAFVTLPVRAADSTATQDWSLSVDGAYVLDHRAGLAWPRCVEGMQWTGKTCTGKPQLLDRAEATALAAERWKAEGVGWRIPRAAELQRLVDKSLSPPGLNPILFPAAPGQWHWSSTSNVSAPSVNQYTYGNIAQSRAGDGGRQAAMINGWAVNLSTGEARGDAARASKLPVRLVRPMP
;
A
#
# COMPACT_ATOMS: atom_id res chain seq x y z
N LEU A 1 0.54 -28.42 -61.47
CA LEU A 1 1.01 -28.63 -60.08
C LEU A 1 1.31 -27.28 -59.50
N LEU A 2 0.39 -26.74 -58.63
CA LEU A 2 0.57 -25.52 -57.86
C LEU A 2 1.02 -25.90 -56.46
N VAL A 3 2.25 -25.50 -56.08
CA VAL A 3 2.80 -25.68 -54.73
C VAL A 3 2.45 -24.43 -53.91
N GLY A 4 1.51 -24.60 -53.00
CA GLY A 4 1.14 -23.54 -52.04
C GLY A 4 2.17 -23.43 -50.93
N ALA A 5 2.83 -22.29 -50.81
CA ALA A 5 3.72 -21.99 -49.67
C ALA A 5 2.88 -21.56 -48.45
N PHE A 6 2.90 -22.38 -47.40
CA PHE A 6 2.35 -21.98 -46.10
C PHE A 6 3.33 -21.07 -45.39
N VAL A 7 2.96 -19.80 -45.25
CA VAL A 7 3.68 -18.84 -44.40
C VAL A 7 3.21 -19.03 -42.95
N THR A 8 4.02 -19.67 -42.11
CA THR A 8 3.79 -19.74 -40.67
C THR A 8 4.25 -18.43 -40.03
N LEU A 9 3.30 -17.63 -39.56
CA LEU A 9 3.60 -16.45 -38.72
C LEU A 9 4.03 -16.91 -37.33
N PRO A 10 5.10 -16.33 -36.76
CA PRO A 10 5.48 -16.65 -35.38
C PRO A 10 4.44 -16.09 -34.43
N VAL A 11 3.81 -16.95 -33.64
CA VAL A 11 3.01 -16.56 -32.48
C VAL A 11 3.96 -15.93 -31.48
N ARG A 12 3.86 -14.62 -31.35
CA ARG A 12 4.61 -13.87 -30.35
C ARG A 12 4.07 -14.25 -28.98
N ALA A 13 4.88 -14.94 -28.16
CA ALA A 13 4.57 -15.23 -26.78
C ALA A 13 4.34 -13.88 -26.08
N ALA A 14 3.12 -13.67 -25.57
CA ALA A 14 2.80 -12.50 -24.76
C ALA A 14 3.66 -12.51 -23.51
N ASP A 15 4.22 -11.36 -23.20
CA ASP A 15 5.12 -11.07 -22.08
C ASP A 15 4.59 -11.62 -20.76
N SER A 16 5.18 -12.73 -20.28
CA SER A 16 4.87 -13.34 -18.97
C SER A 16 5.63 -12.66 -17.81
N THR A 17 6.25 -11.52 -18.03
CA THR A 17 7.06 -10.85 -17.00
C THR A 17 6.24 -10.22 -15.88
N ALA A 18 4.99 -9.85 -16.14
CA ALA A 18 4.12 -9.25 -15.12
C ALA A 18 3.60 -10.24 -14.07
N THR A 19 3.57 -11.54 -14.38
CA THR A 19 3.07 -12.58 -13.48
C THR A 19 4.16 -13.15 -12.55
N GLN A 20 5.44 -12.88 -12.80
CA GLN A 20 6.54 -13.35 -11.94
C GLN A 20 6.74 -12.54 -10.68
N ASP A 21 6.25 -11.29 -10.62
CA ASP A 21 6.42 -10.40 -9.46
C ASP A 21 5.48 -10.77 -8.29
N TRP A 22 4.38 -11.47 -8.56
CA TRP A 22 3.34 -11.77 -7.59
C TRP A 22 2.97 -13.27 -7.60
N SER A 23 2.89 -13.88 -6.43
CA SER A 23 2.36 -15.22 -6.25
C SER A 23 1.50 -15.33 -5.00
N LEU A 24 0.78 -16.44 -4.85
CA LEU A 24 0.06 -16.74 -3.62
C LEU A 24 0.90 -17.63 -2.71
N SER A 25 0.75 -17.47 -1.40
CA SER A 25 1.26 -18.44 -0.43
C SER A 25 0.58 -19.80 -0.59
N VAL A 26 1.18 -20.86 -0.08
CA VAL A 26 0.67 -22.23 -0.19
C VAL A 26 -0.74 -22.36 0.40
N ASP A 27 -1.03 -21.66 1.50
CA ASP A 27 -2.35 -21.62 2.14
C ASP A 27 -3.32 -20.65 1.47
N GLY A 28 -2.87 -19.91 0.45
CA GLY A 28 -3.64 -18.92 -0.25
C GLY A 28 -4.04 -17.69 0.59
N ALA A 29 -3.50 -17.52 1.80
CA ALA A 29 -3.86 -16.42 2.69
C ALA A 29 -3.07 -15.13 2.41
N TYR A 30 -1.94 -15.23 1.73
CA TYR A 30 -1.05 -14.11 1.43
C TYR A 30 -0.76 -13.98 -0.07
N VAL A 31 -0.58 -12.75 -0.50
CA VAL A 31 0.04 -12.39 -1.77
C VAL A 31 1.51 -12.08 -1.51
N LEU A 32 2.39 -12.74 -2.22
CA LEU A 32 3.84 -12.59 -2.14
C LEU A 32 4.33 -11.64 -3.22
N ASP A 33 4.92 -10.51 -2.82
CA ASP A 33 5.58 -9.54 -3.69
C ASP A 33 7.07 -9.88 -3.75
N HIS A 34 7.46 -10.67 -4.74
CA HIS A 34 8.86 -11.12 -4.90
C HIS A 34 9.83 -9.98 -5.16
N ARG A 35 9.37 -8.92 -5.81
CA ARG A 35 10.20 -7.76 -6.11
C ARG A 35 10.52 -6.93 -4.88
N ALA A 36 9.56 -6.80 -3.96
CA ALA A 36 9.76 -6.04 -2.71
C ALA A 36 10.15 -6.91 -1.53
N GLY A 37 10.09 -8.25 -1.65
CA GLY A 37 10.32 -9.17 -0.54
C GLY A 37 9.25 -9.06 0.55
N LEU A 38 8.00 -8.83 0.16
CA LEU A 38 6.89 -8.55 1.08
C LEU A 38 5.77 -9.58 0.94
N ALA A 39 5.15 -9.90 2.05
CA ALA A 39 3.93 -10.70 2.10
C ALA A 39 2.75 -9.84 2.58
N TRP A 40 1.67 -9.87 1.81
CA TRP A 40 0.46 -9.09 2.02
C TRP A 40 -0.69 -10.00 2.36
N PRO A 41 -1.38 -9.83 3.50
CA PRO A 41 -2.66 -10.51 3.72
C PRO A 41 -3.63 -10.19 2.58
N ARG A 42 -4.33 -11.20 2.08
CA ARG A 42 -5.33 -10.99 1.02
C ARG A 42 -6.51 -10.17 1.52
N CYS A 43 -6.84 -10.32 2.80
CA CYS A 43 -7.88 -9.52 3.45
C CYS A 43 -7.30 -8.27 4.12
N VAL A 44 -8.09 -7.21 4.16
CA VAL A 44 -7.81 -6.02 4.97
C VAL A 44 -8.12 -6.31 6.44
N GLU A 45 -7.51 -5.57 7.35
CA GLU A 45 -7.74 -5.75 8.79
C GLU A 45 -9.24 -5.64 9.14
N GLY A 46 -9.70 -6.52 10.02
CA GLY A 46 -11.11 -6.70 10.37
C GLY A 46 -11.86 -7.70 9.50
N MET A 47 -11.35 -8.05 8.33
CA MET A 47 -11.91 -9.10 7.47
C MET A 47 -11.17 -10.42 7.64
N GLN A 48 -11.86 -11.53 7.37
CA GLN A 48 -11.32 -12.87 7.52
C GLN A 48 -11.21 -13.61 6.19
N TRP A 49 -10.10 -14.30 5.99
CA TRP A 49 -9.90 -15.19 4.85
C TRP A 49 -10.63 -16.51 5.05
N THR A 50 -11.49 -16.88 4.11
CA THR A 50 -12.29 -18.12 4.16
C THR A 50 -11.68 -19.29 3.39
N GLY A 51 -10.46 -19.11 2.84
CA GLY A 51 -9.88 -20.04 1.87
C GLY A 51 -10.25 -19.73 0.42
N LYS A 52 -11.25 -18.88 0.18
CA LYS A 52 -11.73 -18.52 -1.15
C LYS A 52 -11.89 -16.99 -1.33
N THR A 53 -12.42 -16.32 -0.33
CA THR A 53 -12.67 -14.86 -0.36
C THR A 53 -12.51 -14.25 1.03
N CYS A 54 -12.55 -12.93 1.10
CA CYS A 54 -12.57 -12.19 2.36
C CYS A 54 -14.02 -11.90 2.78
N THR A 55 -14.35 -12.17 4.04
CA THR A 55 -15.67 -11.91 4.63
C THR A 55 -15.54 -11.01 5.85
N GLY A 56 -16.65 -10.40 6.25
CA GLY A 56 -16.68 -9.42 7.34
C GLY A 56 -16.58 -7.99 6.83
N LYS A 57 -16.30 -7.07 7.74
CA LYS A 57 -16.19 -5.64 7.46
C LYS A 57 -14.77 -5.15 7.76
N PRO A 58 -14.20 -4.24 6.95
CA PRO A 58 -12.94 -3.59 7.27
C PRO A 58 -13.02 -2.90 8.63
N GLN A 59 -11.99 -3.10 9.45
CA GLN A 59 -11.81 -2.32 10.66
C GLN A 59 -11.30 -0.93 10.28
N LEU A 60 -12.01 0.10 10.75
CA LEU A 60 -11.63 1.49 10.53
C LEU A 60 -10.87 2.00 11.75
N LEU A 61 -9.63 2.37 11.55
CA LEU A 61 -8.70 2.78 12.59
C LEU A 61 -8.17 4.18 12.32
N ASP A 62 -7.92 4.94 13.37
CA ASP A 62 -7.10 6.12 13.25
C ASP A 62 -5.61 5.77 13.16
N ARG A 63 -4.78 6.77 12.95
CA ARG A 63 -3.35 6.55 12.69
C ARG A 63 -2.62 5.93 13.89
N ALA A 64 -3.02 6.27 15.12
CA ALA A 64 -2.41 5.75 16.34
C ALA A 64 -2.84 4.29 16.57
N GLU A 65 -4.12 4.00 16.45
CA GLU A 65 -4.68 2.65 16.54
C GLU A 65 -4.07 1.71 15.49
N ALA A 66 -3.93 2.18 14.25
CA ALA A 66 -3.30 1.41 13.17
C ALA A 66 -1.83 1.07 13.50
N THR A 67 -1.11 2.01 14.11
CA THR A 67 0.28 1.79 14.53
C THR A 67 0.36 0.80 15.70
N ALA A 68 -0.53 0.92 16.67
CA ALA A 68 -0.62 0.01 17.82
C ALA A 68 -0.94 -1.42 17.35
N LEU A 69 -1.91 -1.58 16.45
CA LEU A 69 -2.27 -2.89 15.87
C LEU A 69 -1.06 -3.57 15.20
N ALA A 70 -0.29 -2.84 14.40
CA ALA A 70 0.90 -3.38 13.77
C ALA A 70 1.95 -3.84 14.81
N ALA A 71 2.16 -3.05 15.85
CA ALA A 71 3.10 -3.37 16.94
C ALA A 71 2.64 -4.59 17.76
N GLU A 72 1.36 -4.67 18.08
CA GLU A 72 0.78 -5.82 18.79
C GLU A 72 0.92 -7.11 17.97
N ARG A 73 0.65 -7.05 16.68
CA ARG A 73 0.78 -8.20 15.79
C ARG A 73 2.24 -8.64 15.66
N TRP A 74 3.17 -7.69 15.54
CA TRP A 74 4.59 -7.99 15.55
C TRP A 74 5.00 -8.70 16.84
N LYS A 75 4.57 -8.17 18.00
CA LYS A 75 4.87 -8.78 19.31
C LYS A 75 4.29 -10.18 19.45
N ALA A 76 3.06 -10.40 18.95
CA ALA A 76 2.37 -11.69 19.05
C ALA A 76 2.98 -12.76 18.14
N GLU A 77 3.36 -12.41 16.92
CA GLU A 77 3.80 -13.37 15.89
C GLU A 77 5.32 -13.44 15.73
N GLY A 78 6.08 -12.49 16.32
CA GLY A 78 7.54 -12.40 16.14
C GLY A 78 7.99 -11.99 14.74
N VAL A 79 7.05 -11.59 13.87
CA VAL A 79 7.31 -11.21 12.48
C VAL A 79 7.13 -9.70 12.33
N GLY A 80 7.97 -9.04 11.54
CA GLY A 80 8.01 -7.58 11.37
C GLY A 80 6.79 -6.98 10.69
N TRP A 81 5.61 -7.12 11.29
CA TRP A 81 4.38 -6.49 10.84
C TRP A 81 4.47 -4.98 10.93
N ARG A 82 4.02 -4.30 9.90
CA ARG A 82 3.99 -2.84 9.85
C ARG A 82 2.92 -2.31 8.92
N ILE A 83 2.60 -1.04 9.07
CA ILE A 83 1.83 -0.30 8.07
C ILE A 83 2.73 -0.11 6.84
N PRO A 84 2.24 -0.34 5.62
CA PRO A 84 3.02 -0.16 4.40
C PRO A 84 3.31 1.32 4.09
N ARG A 85 4.35 1.58 3.32
CA ARG A 85 4.65 2.90 2.76
C ARG A 85 3.68 3.22 1.62
N ALA A 86 3.52 4.51 1.31
CA ALA A 86 2.65 4.94 0.22
C ALA A 86 3.02 4.30 -1.12
N ALA A 87 4.31 4.27 -1.46
CA ALA A 87 4.78 3.65 -2.70
C ALA A 87 4.50 2.13 -2.76
N GLU A 88 4.51 1.44 -1.61
CA GLU A 88 4.18 0.03 -1.53
C GLU A 88 2.69 -0.21 -1.79
N LEU A 89 1.80 0.61 -1.19
CA LEU A 89 0.36 0.55 -1.45
C LEU A 89 0.02 0.91 -2.90
N GLN A 90 0.69 1.91 -3.49
CA GLN A 90 0.48 2.30 -4.88
C GLN A 90 0.83 1.18 -5.86
N ARG A 91 1.80 0.33 -5.54
CA ARG A 91 2.16 -0.85 -6.35
C ARG A 91 1.09 -1.93 -6.37
N LEU A 92 0.20 -1.98 -5.38
CA LEU A 92 -0.91 -2.92 -5.37
C LEU A 92 -1.98 -2.55 -6.39
N VAL A 93 -2.03 -1.28 -6.80
CA VAL A 93 -3.04 -0.78 -7.75
C VAL A 93 -2.64 -1.14 -9.17
N ASP A 94 -3.42 -1.98 -9.78
CA ASP A 94 -3.29 -2.35 -11.19
C ASP A 94 -3.98 -1.29 -12.06
N LYS A 95 -3.17 -0.49 -12.73
CA LYS A 95 -3.62 0.58 -13.63
C LYS A 95 -4.09 0.07 -14.99
N SER A 96 -3.86 -1.20 -15.31
CA SER A 96 -4.33 -1.83 -16.54
C SER A 96 -5.79 -2.27 -16.46
N LEU A 97 -6.33 -2.38 -15.25
CA LEU A 97 -7.74 -2.67 -15.04
C LEU A 97 -8.61 -1.47 -15.39
N SER A 98 -9.85 -1.74 -15.76
CA SER A 98 -10.86 -0.70 -16.07
C SER A 98 -12.14 -0.96 -15.26
N PRO A 99 -12.41 -0.18 -14.18
CA PRO A 99 -11.58 0.88 -13.61
C PRO A 99 -10.28 0.36 -12.96
N PRO A 100 -9.26 1.21 -12.76
CA PRO A 100 -8.07 0.84 -12.00
C PRO A 100 -8.42 0.41 -10.57
N GLY A 101 -7.59 -0.44 -9.97
CA GLY A 101 -7.84 -0.92 -8.61
C GLY A 101 -6.95 -2.09 -8.23
N LEU A 102 -7.28 -2.73 -7.12
CA LEU A 102 -6.61 -3.96 -6.71
C LEU A 102 -7.05 -5.12 -7.61
N ASN A 103 -6.10 -5.98 -7.97
CA ASN A 103 -6.43 -7.19 -8.73
C ASN A 103 -7.35 -8.10 -7.88
N PRO A 104 -8.59 -8.39 -8.33
CA PRO A 104 -9.56 -9.14 -7.54
C PRO A 104 -9.20 -10.61 -7.34
N ILE A 105 -8.31 -11.16 -8.17
CA ILE A 105 -7.80 -12.53 -8.01
C ILE A 105 -6.83 -12.57 -6.83
N LEU A 106 -5.98 -11.56 -6.68
CA LEU A 106 -5.02 -11.46 -5.60
C LEU A 106 -5.68 -10.95 -4.30
N PHE A 107 -6.54 -9.96 -4.39
CA PHE A 107 -7.19 -9.29 -3.26
C PHE A 107 -8.71 -9.29 -3.39
N PRO A 108 -9.38 -10.44 -3.19
CA PRO A 108 -10.83 -10.53 -3.35
C PRO A 108 -11.55 -9.69 -2.28
N ALA A 109 -12.66 -9.08 -2.68
CA ALA A 109 -13.49 -8.22 -1.82
C ALA A 109 -12.71 -7.07 -1.13
N ALA A 110 -11.59 -6.64 -1.71
CA ALA A 110 -10.78 -5.57 -1.14
C ALA A 110 -11.49 -4.21 -1.33
N PRO A 111 -11.62 -3.40 -0.26
CA PRO A 111 -12.17 -2.06 -0.37
C PRO A 111 -11.18 -1.15 -1.13
N GLY A 112 -11.67 -0.44 -2.14
CA GLY A 112 -10.89 0.48 -2.96
C GLY A 112 -10.75 1.90 -2.41
N GLN A 113 -11.04 2.11 -1.13
CA GLN A 113 -11.01 3.45 -0.50
C GLN A 113 -9.60 3.84 0.01
N TRP A 114 -9.52 4.97 0.68
CA TRP A 114 -8.30 5.46 1.30
C TRP A 114 -7.82 4.53 2.41
N HIS A 115 -6.53 4.19 2.42
CA HIS A 115 -5.88 3.35 3.42
C HIS A 115 -4.72 4.08 4.06
N TRP A 116 -4.47 3.85 5.35
CA TRP A 116 -3.32 4.41 6.05
C TRP A 116 -2.00 3.90 5.47
N SER A 117 -1.04 4.83 5.38
CA SER A 117 0.35 4.56 5.02
C SER A 117 1.30 4.96 6.16
N SER A 118 2.44 4.28 6.25
CA SER A 118 3.50 4.63 7.20
C SER A 118 4.37 5.80 6.73
N THR A 119 4.20 6.27 5.49
CA THR A 119 4.95 7.42 4.99
C THR A 119 4.74 8.63 5.89
N SER A 120 5.80 9.32 6.22
CA SER A 120 5.77 10.58 6.97
C SER A 120 6.33 11.69 6.10
N ASN A 121 5.75 12.86 6.18
CA ASN A 121 6.37 14.06 5.64
C ASN A 121 7.58 14.40 6.51
N VAL A 122 8.76 13.99 6.09
CA VAL A 122 10.01 14.58 6.57
C VAL A 122 10.35 15.73 5.63
N SER A 123 9.41 16.64 5.41
CA SER A 123 9.76 17.99 5.01
C SER A 123 10.21 18.71 6.28
N ALA A 124 11.43 18.41 6.74
CA ALA A 124 12.13 19.39 7.51
C ALA A 124 12.29 20.60 6.57
N PRO A 125 11.66 21.75 6.81
CA PRO A 125 12.09 22.95 6.13
C PRO A 125 13.58 23.04 6.47
N SER A 126 14.46 23.10 5.46
CA SER A 126 15.85 23.45 5.67
C SER A 126 15.84 24.90 6.15
N VAL A 127 15.69 25.06 7.44
CA VAL A 127 15.84 26.36 8.08
C VAL A 127 17.32 26.66 7.94
N ASN A 128 17.66 27.52 7.00
CA ASN A 128 18.99 28.07 6.91
C ASN A 128 19.25 28.79 8.26
N GLN A 129 20.03 28.15 9.13
CA GLN A 129 20.34 28.64 10.49
C GLN A 129 21.00 30.03 10.51
N TYR A 130 21.40 30.55 9.37
CA TYR A 130 22.13 31.80 9.23
C TYR A 130 21.28 32.97 8.76
N THR A 131 19.95 32.82 8.63
CA THR A 131 19.07 33.94 8.29
C THR A 131 18.56 34.60 9.56
N TYR A 132 19.20 35.65 10.00
CA TYR A 132 18.85 36.45 11.21
C TYR A 132 17.40 36.93 11.24
N GLY A 133 16.71 37.04 10.11
CA GLY A 133 15.29 37.35 10.01
C GLY A 133 14.34 36.31 10.57
N ASN A 134 14.76 35.05 10.69
CA ASN A 134 13.90 33.97 11.20
C ASN A 134 13.87 33.89 12.73
N ILE A 135 14.83 34.51 13.40
CA ILE A 135 14.91 34.52 14.88
C ILE A 135 13.88 35.51 15.48
N ALA A 136 13.60 36.60 14.77
CA ALA A 136 12.64 37.63 15.22
C ALA A 136 11.16 37.25 14.93
N GLN A 137 10.91 36.26 14.06
CA GLN A 137 9.58 35.79 13.74
C GLN A 137 9.48 34.28 14.01
N SER A 138 9.26 33.92 15.26
CA SER A 138 9.03 32.55 15.74
C SER A 138 7.86 31.79 15.05
N ARG A 139 7.40 32.25 13.89
CA ARG A 139 6.21 31.76 13.20
C ARG A 139 6.43 30.85 11.98
N ALA A 140 7.62 30.83 11.39
CA ALA A 140 7.83 30.12 10.11
C ALA A 140 8.16 28.61 10.28
N GLY A 141 8.54 28.17 11.47
CA GLY A 141 8.89 26.75 11.72
C GLY A 141 7.76 25.89 12.31
N ASP A 142 6.77 26.54 12.93
CA ASP A 142 5.75 25.83 13.73
C ASP A 142 4.61 25.25 12.87
N GLY A 143 4.18 25.95 11.83
CA GLY A 143 3.05 25.51 11.01
C GLY A 143 3.32 24.18 10.27
N GLY A 144 4.52 23.99 9.76
CA GLY A 144 4.90 22.73 9.08
C GLY A 144 5.04 21.55 10.05
N ARG A 145 5.58 21.79 11.24
CA ARG A 145 5.67 20.76 12.30
C ARG A 145 4.29 20.42 12.85
N GLN A 146 3.44 21.41 13.06
CA GLN A 146 2.08 21.21 13.55
C GLN A 146 1.23 20.46 12.52
N ALA A 147 1.32 20.80 11.23
CA ALA A 147 0.67 20.03 10.16
C ALA A 147 1.15 18.57 10.09
N ALA A 148 2.46 18.33 10.26
CA ALA A 148 3.01 16.97 10.32
C ALA A 148 2.57 16.19 11.57
N MET A 149 2.24 16.87 12.67
CA MET A 149 1.72 16.24 13.89
C MET A 149 0.26 15.82 13.77
N ILE A 150 -0.56 16.56 13.02
CA ILE A 150 -2.00 16.32 12.90
C ILE A 150 -2.38 15.53 11.65
N ASN A 151 -1.51 15.49 10.63
CA ASN A 151 -1.77 14.82 9.35
C ASN A 151 -0.89 13.58 9.16
N GLY A 152 -1.39 12.65 8.37
CA GLY A 152 -0.69 11.45 7.93
C GLY A 152 -0.88 11.19 6.44
N TRP A 153 -0.14 10.23 5.91
CA TRP A 153 -0.27 9.81 4.53
C TRP A 153 -1.30 8.69 4.38
N ALA A 154 -2.13 8.84 3.37
CA ALA A 154 -3.08 7.82 2.94
C ALA A 154 -2.98 7.59 1.43
N VAL A 155 -3.36 6.40 0.98
CA VAL A 155 -3.39 6.01 -0.44
C VAL A 155 -4.78 5.49 -0.78
N ASN A 156 -5.34 5.97 -1.87
CA ASN A 156 -6.58 5.48 -2.44
C ASN A 156 -6.28 4.25 -3.31
N LEU A 157 -6.80 3.09 -2.92
CA LEU A 157 -6.52 1.84 -3.61
C LEU A 157 -7.39 1.61 -4.87
N SER A 158 -8.34 2.51 -5.17
CA SER A 158 -9.03 2.50 -6.47
C SER A 158 -8.27 3.28 -7.55
N THR A 159 -7.48 4.29 -7.17
CA THR A 159 -6.82 5.19 -8.14
C THR A 159 -5.30 5.15 -8.06
N GLY A 160 -4.74 4.72 -6.93
CA GLY A 160 -3.32 4.84 -6.64
C GLY A 160 -2.88 6.23 -6.19
N GLU A 161 -3.83 7.16 -5.98
CA GLU A 161 -3.53 8.48 -5.47
C GLU A 161 -3.01 8.41 -4.03
N ALA A 162 -1.95 9.16 -3.73
CA ALA A 162 -1.41 9.32 -2.38
C ALA A 162 -1.51 10.77 -1.93
N ARG A 163 -1.91 10.99 -0.67
CA ARG A 163 -1.98 12.34 -0.07
C ARG A 163 -1.42 12.34 1.34
N GLY A 164 -0.79 13.43 1.73
CA GLY A 164 -0.15 13.62 3.04
C GLY A 164 -0.92 14.51 4.01
N ASP A 165 -2.17 14.86 3.68
CA ASP A 165 -3.04 15.77 4.43
C ASP A 165 -4.21 15.06 5.14
N ALA A 166 -4.18 13.72 5.19
CA ALA A 166 -5.20 12.97 5.91
C ALA A 166 -5.09 13.22 7.41
N ALA A 167 -6.14 13.75 8.03
CA ALA A 167 -6.16 13.98 9.47
C ALA A 167 -5.92 12.66 10.23
N ARG A 168 -4.96 12.63 11.16
CA ARG A 168 -4.58 11.39 11.88
C ARG A 168 -5.71 10.77 12.68
N ALA A 169 -6.69 11.56 13.07
CA ALA A 169 -7.90 11.10 13.76
C ALA A 169 -8.94 10.48 12.80
N SER A 170 -8.74 10.56 11.49
CA SER A 170 -9.64 9.93 10.53
C SER A 170 -9.63 8.42 10.68
N LYS A 171 -10.80 7.80 10.58
CA LYS A 171 -10.95 6.34 10.65
C LYS A 171 -10.88 5.77 9.23
N LEU A 172 -9.76 5.13 8.89
CA LEU A 172 -9.53 4.51 7.59
C LEU A 172 -9.22 3.02 7.73
N PRO A 173 -9.50 2.21 6.71
CA PRO A 173 -9.03 0.84 6.65
C PRO A 173 -7.50 0.77 6.71
N VAL A 174 -7.01 -0.33 7.24
CA VAL A 174 -5.59 -0.62 7.35
C VAL A 174 -5.28 -1.94 6.67
N ARG A 175 -4.24 -1.93 5.86
CA ARG A 175 -3.63 -3.13 5.32
C ARG A 175 -2.23 -3.22 5.91
N LEU A 176 -1.95 -4.28 6.62
CA LEU A 176 -0.60 -4.52 7.15
C LEU A 176 0.24 -5.27 6.11
N VAL A 177 1.56 -5.21 6.30
CA VAL A 177 2.53 -5.93 5.47
C VAL A 177 3.65 -6.47 6.36
N ARG A 178 4.23 -7.60 5.96
CA ARG A 178 5.39 -8.18 6.63
C ARG A 178 6.45 -8.59 5.61
N PRO A 179 7.71 -8.83 6.03
CA PRO A 179 8.68 -9.49 5.19
C PRO A 179 8.17 -10.86 4.71
N MET A 180 8.59 -11.29 3.53
CA MET A 180 8.36 -12.66 3.06
C MET A 180 9.06 -13.65 4.00
N PRO A 181 8.48 -14.86 4.17
CA PRO A 181 9.13 -15.95 4.90
C PRO A 181 10.44 -16.36 4.26
#